data_37b6f8e188c8de2cdab66454052f44e1
#
_entry.id   37b6f8e188c8de2cdab66454052f44e1
#
_cell.length_a   1.000
_cell.length_b   1.000
_cell.length_c   1.000
_cell.angle_alpha   90.00
_cell.angle_beta   90.00
_cell.angle_gamma   90.00
#
_symmetry.space_group_name_H-M   'P 1'
#
loop_
_entity.id
_entity.type
_entity.pdbx_description
1 polymer ?
#
loop_
_entity_poly.entity_id
_entity_poly.type
_entity_poly.pdbx_seq_one_letter_code
_entity_poly.pdbx_strand_id
1 'polypeptide(L)'
;MARPSNYDSRVKPHLEKIRQMRTDMTEEQIAKTLGVDYSTFRNYKKQHPELQEALVKGQRELVMELKSSLIQKAKGFTYTEKKVITQNGKIVREEEYTRQALPDVAALHLLLKNYSTDWHDDPQMYELKKKAQELEQKKVEANEWLR
;
A
#
# COMPACT_ATOMS: atom_id res chain seq x y z
N MET A 1 35.92 -26.64 3.10
CA MET A 1 34.49 -26.22 3.24
C MET A 1 34.33 -24.85 2.63
N ALA A 2 33.40 -24.65 1.69
CA ALA A 2 33.12 -23.35 1.11
C ALA A 2 32.56 -22.44 2.20
N ARG A 3 33.00 -21.18 2.26
CA ARG A 3 32.50 -20.15 3.18
C ARG A 3 31.00 -19.97 2.89
N PRO A 4 30.10 -20.10 3.88
CA PRO A 4 28.68 -19.91 3.65
C PRO A 4 28.43 -18.53 3.02
N SER A 5 27.54 -18.47 2.04
CA SER A 5 27.21 -17.22 1.38
C SER A 5 26.60 -16.26 2.41
N ASN A 6 26.84 -14.96 2.25
CA ASN A 6 26.19 -13.98 3.13
C ASN A 6 24.64 -14.06 3.03
N TYR A 7 24.10 -14.61 1.95
CA TYR A 7 22.69 -14.89 1.81
C TYR A 7 22.20 -15.92 2.82
N ASP A 8 22.86 -17.10 2.86
CA ASP A 8 22.45 -18.20 3.72
C ASP A 8 22.59 -17.89 5.21
N SER A 9 23.54 -17.01 5.57
CA SER A 9 23.79 -16.64 6.97
C SER A 9 22.99 -15.43 7.45
N ARG A 10 22.72 -14.44 6.57
CA ARG A 10 22.16 -13.14 6.97
C ARG A 10 20.75 -12.87 6.46
N VAL A 11 20.34 -13.48 5.36
CA VAL A 11 19.07 -13.19 4.70
C VAL A 11 18.08 -14.34 4.84
N LYS A 12 18.48 -15.53 4.42
CA LYS A 12 17.62 -16.72 4.40
C LYS A 12 16.96 -17.05 5.75
N PRO A 13 17.66 -17.00 6.91
CA PRO A 13 17.03 -17.27 8.21
C PRO A 13 16.01 -16.21 8.62
N HIS A 14 15.98 -15.06 7.95
CA HIS A 14 15.15 -13.91 8.31
C HIS A 14 14.05 -13.60 7.31
N LEU A 15 13.69 -14.52 6.40
CA LEU A 15 12.68 -14.28 5.36
C LEU A 15 11.32 -13.84 5.94
N GLU A 16 10.87 -14.47 7.02
CA GLU A 16 9.62 -14.08 7.68
C GLU A 16 9.73 -12.68 8.32
N LYS A 17 10.86 -12.38 8.96
CA LYS A 17 11.13 -11.05 9.52
C LYS A 17 11.23 -9.99 8.41
N ILE A 18 11.80 -10.32 7.25
CA ILE A 18 11.88 -9.44 6.07
C ILE A 18 10.48 -9.11 5.57
N ARG A 19 9.58 -10.11 5.51
CA ARG A 19 8.17 -9.89 5.16
C ARG A 19 7.51 -8.87 6.08
N GLN A 20 7.67 -9.04 7.41
CA GLN A 20 7.13 -8.11 8.40
C GLN A 20 7.78 -6.72 8.29
N MET A 21 9.11 -6.63 8.18
CA MET A 21 9.80 -5.34 8.03
C MET A 21 9.36 -4.60 6.74
N ARG A 22 8.92 -5.32 5.69
CA ARG A 22 8.50 -4.71 4.43
C ARG A 22 7.19 -3.91 4.55
N THR A 23 6.43 -4.07 5.62
CA THR A 23 5.27 -3.22 5.92
C THR A 23 5.67 -1.80 6.35
N ASP A 24 6.83 -1.65 6.98
CA ASP A 24 7.25 -0.38 7.60
C ASP A 24 8.53 0.20 6.99
N MET A 25 9.29 -0.62 6.25
CA MET A 25 10.63 -0.29 5.78
C MET A 25 10.76 -0.43 4.26
N THR A 26 11.64 0.38 3.68
CA THR A 26 12.10 0.22 2.30
C THR A 26 13.08 -0.95 2.19
N GLU A 27 13.25 -1.49 0.97
CA GLU A 27 14.20 -2.57 0.71
C GLU A 27 15.65 -2.19 1.11
N GLU A 28 16.02 -0.92 0.97
CA GLU A 28 17.32 -0.40 1.38
C GLU A 28 17.50 -0.42 2.90
N GLN A 29 16.47 -0.01 3.65
CA GLN A 29 16.49 -0.06 5.12
C GLN A 29 16.55 -1.50 5.63
N ILE A 30 15.83 -2.42 4.98
CA ILE A 30 15.88 -3.86 5.30
C ILE A 30 17.29 -4.40 5.06
N ALA A 31 17.90 -4.10 3.92
CA ALA A 31 19.27 -4.53 3.61
C ALA A 31 20.25 -4.02 4.66
N LYS A 32 20.15 -2.73 5.05
CA LYS A 32 20.98 -2.13 6.11
C LYS A 32 20.79 -2.82 7.46
N THR A 33 19.56 -3.14 7.83
CA THR A 33 19.23 -3.85 9.08
C THR A 33 19.86 -5.25 9.13
N LEU A 34 19.92 -5.92 7.97
CA LEU A 34 20.56 -7.25 7.82
C LEU A 34 22.08 -7.17 7.69
N GLY A 35 22.67 -5.97 7.67
CA GLY A 35 24.11 -5.77 7.46
C GLY A 35 24.58 -6.20 6.07
N VAL A 36 23.72 -6.01 5.06
CA VAL A 36 24.01 -6.33 3.66
C VAL A 36 23.97 -5.05 2.85
N ASP A 37 24.93 -4.86 1.95
CA ASP A 37 24.89 -3.75 1.01
C ASP A 37 23.68 -3.84 0.08
N TYR A 38 23.05 -2.72 -0.22
CA TYR A 38 21.80 -2.68 -0.99
C TYR A 38 21.95 -3.25 -2.41
N SER A 39 23.10 -3.03 -3.06
CA SER A 39 23.38 -3.61 -4.37
C SER A 39 23.44 -5.13 -4.31
N THR A 40 24.05 -5.66 -3.27
CA THR A 40 24.12 -7.11 -2.99
C THR A 40 22.73 -7.67 -2.68
N PHE A 41 21.94 -6.96 -1.88
CA PHE A 41 20.57 -7.36 -1.56
C PHE A 41 19.67 -7.41 -2.81
N ARG A 42 19.81 -6.45 -3.73
CA ARG A 42 19.11 -6.50 -5.02
C ARG A 42 19.52 -7.69 -5.89
N ASN A 43 20.79 -8.08 -5.85
CA ASN A 43 21.26 -9.27 -6.55
C ASN A 43 20.67 -10.54 -5.92
N TYR A 44 20.62 -10.63 -4.59
CA TYR A 44 19.97 -11.74 -3.90
C TYR A 44 18.48 -11.84 -4.26
N LYS A 45 17.76 -10.72 -4.32
CA LYS A 45 16.36 -10.68 -4.76
C LYS A 45 16.16 -11.28 -6.16
N LYS A 46 17.13 -11.11 -7.08
CA LYS A 46 17.07 -11.70 -8.42
C LYS A 46 17.41 -13.20 -8.44
N GLN A 47 18.31 -13.63 -7.56
CA GLN A 47 18.82 -15.00 -7.54
C GLN A 47 18.01 -15.94 -6.66
N HIS A 48 17.30 -15.42 -5.65
CA HIS A 48 16.57 -16.19 -4.66
C HIS A 48 15.08 -15.86 -4.70
N PRO A 49 14.25 -16.70 -5.33
CA PRO A 49 12.81 -16.48 -5.46
C PRO A 49 12.10 -16.35 -4.11
N GLU A 50 12.55 -17.06 -3.08
CA GLU A 50 12.00 -17.00 -1.74
C GLU A 50 12.13 -15.61 -1.09
N LEU A 51 13.22 -14.89 -1.36
CA LEU A 51 13.37 -13.49 -0.90
C LEU A 51 12.42 -12.56 -1.64
N GLN A 52 12.30 -12.74 -2.95
CA GLN A 52 11.36 -11.96 -3.75
C GLN A 52 9.92 -12.19 -3.28
N GLU A 53 9.56 -13.44 -3.00
CA GLU A 53 8.23 -13.79 -2.49
C GLU A 53 7.94 -13.15 -1.13
N ALA A 54 8.89 -13.19 -0.20
CA ALA A 54 8.76 -12.55 1.12
C ALA A 54 8.53 -11.03 0.99
N LEU A 55 9.30 -10.36 0.12
CA LEU A 55 9.16 -8.93 -0.13
C LEU A 55 7.81 -8.57 -0.79
N VAL A 56 7.35 -9.38 -1.74
CA VAL A 56 6.05 -9.19 -2.41
C VAL A 56 4.90 -9.40 -1.43
N LYS A 57 4.98 -10.42 -0.56
CA LYS A 57 3.97 -10.66 0.48
C LYS A 57 3.88 -9.48 1.44
N GLY A 58 5.01 -9.00 1.98
CA GLY A 58 5.02 -7.84 2.87
C GLY A 58 4.49 -6.57 2.19
N GLN A 59 4.81 -6.35 0.91
CA GLN A 59 4.25 -5.24 0.14
C GLN A 59 2.72 -5.33 -0.03
N ARG A 60 2.19 -6.54 -0.25
CA ARG A 60 0.74 -6.76 -0.34
C ARG A 60 0.05 -6.50 1.00
N GLU A 61 0.65 -6.94 2.10
CA GLU A 61 0.13 -6.69 3.45
C GLU A 61 0.06 -5.19 3.75
N LEU A 62 1.12 -4.44 3.45
CA LEU A 62 1.12 -2.97 3.54
C LEU A 62 -0.02 -2.35 2.72
N VAL A 63 -0.19 -2.75 1.46
CA VAL A 63 -1.26 -2.22 0.61
C VAL A 63 -2.64 -2.53 1.17
N MET A 64 -2.85 -3.73 1.74
CA MET A 64 -4.11 -4.10 2.39
C MET A 64 -4.40 -3.24 3.62
N GLU A 65 -3.39 -2.99 4.44
CA GLU A 65 -3.49 -2.12 5.62
C GLU A 65 -3.82 -0.67 5.24
N LEU A 66 -3.11 -0.12 4.25
CA LEU A 66 -3.38 1.23 3.73
C LEU A 66 -4.79 1.36 3.15
N LYS A 67 -5.28 0.34 2.42
CA LYS A 67 -6.65 0.30 1.92
C LYS A 67 -7.67 0.26 3.05
N SER A 68 -7.43 -0.55 4.08
CA SER A 68 -8.30 -0.64 5.26
C SER A 68 -8.38 0.72 5.98
N SER A 69 -7.24 1.36 6.21
CA SER A 69 -7.16 2.68 6.83
C SER A 69 -7.88 3.75 6.02
N LEU A 70 -7.73 3.72 4.69
CA LEU A 70 -8.43 4.64 3.79
C LEU A 70 -9.95 4.45 3.84
N ILE A 71 -10.42 3.19 3.84
CA ILE A 71 -11.85 2.87 3.96
C ILE A 71 -12.40 3.32 5.31
N GLN A 72 -11.65 3.10 6.40
CA GLN A 72 -12.02 3.57 7.72
C GLN A 72 -12.15 5.10 7.77
N LYS A 73 -11.16 5.81 7.22
CA LYS A 73 -11.18 7.28 7.12
C LYS A 73 -12.36 7.78 6.29
N ALA A 74 -12.65 7.14 5.16
CA ALA A 74 -13.76 7.50 4.28
C ALA A 74 -15.13 7.36 4.98
N LYS A 75 -15.33 6.29 5.76
CA LYS A 75 -16.58 6.03 6.48
C LYS A 75 -16.74 6.82 7.77
N GLY A 76 -15.65 7.39 8.28
CA GLY A 76 -15.57 7.89 9.64
C GLY A 76 -15.43 6.77 10.66
N PHE A 77 -14.97 7.09 11.84
CA PHE A 77 -14.76 6.12 12.92
C PHE A 77 -14.81 6.80 14.29
N THR A 78 -15.09 6.00 15.30
CA THR A 78 -15.05 6.45 16.70
C THR A 78 -13.70 6.06 17.30
N TYR A 79 -13.10 6.98 18.06
CA TYR A 79 -11.85 6.75 18.75
C TYR A 79 -11.89 7.34 20.15
N THR A 80 -11.04 6.83 21.03
CA THR A 80 -10.93 7.27 22.41
C THR A 80 -9.63 8.03 22.62
N GLU A 81 -9.74 9.25 23.12
CA GLU A 81 -8.60 10.05 23.59
C GLU A 81 -8.47 9.92 25.10
N LYS A 82 -7.25 9.62 25.57
CA LYS A 82 -6.92 9.64 26.99
C LYS A 82 -6.08 10.87 27.29
N LYS A 83 -6.58 11.71 28.20
CA LYS A 83 -5.86 12.86 28.73
C LYS A 83 -5.34 12.54 30.11
N VAL A 84 -4.03 12.51 30.26
CA VAL A 84 -3.37 12.28 31.54
C VAL A 84 -2.77 13.60 32.02
N ILE A 85 -3.19 14.03 33.20
CA ILE A 85 -2.66 15.22 33.84
C ILE A 85 -1.70 14.77 34.95
N THR A 86 -0.44 15.19 34.85
CA THR A 86 0.60 14.86 35.81
C THR A 86 1.01 16.11 36.58
N GLN A 87 1.18 15.99 37.89
CA GLN A 87 1.72 17.02 38.77
C GLN A 87 2.83 16.41 39.64
N ASN A 88 3.99 17.02 39.65
CA ASN A 88 5.18 16.52 40.39
C ASN A 88 5.53 15.05 40.02
N GLY A 89 5.40 14.65 38.75
CA GLY A 89 5.70 13.30 38.28
C GLY A 89 4.67 12.24 38.67
N LYS A 90 3.55 12.62 39.30
CA LYS A 90 2.44 11.71 39.63
C LYS A 90 1.22 12.05 38.80
N ILE A 91 0.51 11.02 38.34
CA ILE A 91 -0.78 11.17 37.64
C ILE A 91 -1.80 11.66 38.69
N VAL A 92 -2.37 12.85 38.42
CA VAL A 92 -3.37 13.49 39.28
C VAL A 92 -4.76 13.26 38.77
N ARG A 93 -4.89 13.16 37.43
CA ARG A 93 -6.19 12.98 36.75
C ARG A 93 -6.02 12.26 35.45
N GLU A 94 -6.88 11.33 35.19
CA GLU A 94 -7.05 10.61 33.91
C GLU A 94 -8.47 10.85 33.41
N GLU A 95 -8.58 11.34 32.19
CA GLU A 95 -9.86 11.60 31.54
C GLU A 95 -9.89 10.85 30.22
N GLU A 96 -11.00 10.20 29.93
CA GLU A 96 -11.22 9.43 28.71
C GLU A 96 -12.40 10.04 27.94
N TYR A 97 -12.15 10.42 26.70
CA TYR A 97 -13.17 11.04 25.83
C TYR A 97 -13.36 10.20 24.58
N THR A 98 -14.59 9.78 24.33
CA THR A 98 -14.96 9.18 23.05
C THR A 98 -15.24 10.27 22.04
N ARG A 99 -14.50 10.24 20.93
CA ARG A 99 -14.64 11.19 19.81
C ARG A 99 -15.01 10.46 18.53
N GLN A 100 -15.68 11.17 17.63
CA GLN A 100 -16.04 10.67 16.32
C GLN A 100 -15.28 11.46 15.25
N ALA A 101 -14.48 10.77 14.44
CA ALA A 101 -13.96 11.30 13.20
C ALA A 101 -15.04 11.20 12.13
N LEU A 102 -15.43 12.35 11.57
CA LEU A 102 -16.44 12.40 10.50
C LEU A 102 -15.90 11.76 9.21
N PRO A 103 -16.80 11.28 8.32
CA PRO A 103 -16.43 10.82 6.99
C PRO A 103 -15.62 11.85 6.23
N ASP A 104 -14.59 11.39 5.52
CA ASP A 104 -13.70 12.23 4.73
C ASP A 104 -14.11 12.18 3.27
N VAL A 105 -14.52 13.33 2.71
CA VAL A 105 -15.04 13.44 1.34
C VAL A 105 -13.95 13.09 0.31
N ALA A 106 -12.71 13.50 0.54
CA ALA A 106 -11.61 13.20 -0.38
C ALA A 106 -11.30 11.70 -0.42
N ALA A 107 -11.29 11.05 0.75
CA ALA A 107 -11.12 9.60 0.84
C ALA A 107 -12.29 8.84 0.18
N LEU A 108 -13.53 9.30 0.36
CA LEU A 108 -14.72 8.74 -0.30
C LEU A 108 -14.61 8.86 -1.82
N HIS A 109 -14.25 10.04 -2.32
CA HIS A 109 -14.11 10.30 -3.75
C HIS A 109 -13.01 9.42 -4.37
N LEU A 110 -11.85 9.29 -3.70
CA LEU A 110 -10.77 8.43 -4.14
C LEU A 110 -11.20 6.95 -4.22
N LEU A 111 -11.94 6.46 -3.23
CA LEU A 111 -12.44 5.09 -3.22
C LEU A 111 -13.49 4.87 -4.32
N LEU A 112 -14.45 5.78 -4.48
CA LEU A 112 -15.46 5.68 -5.53
C LEU A 112 -14.83 5.65 -6.92
N LYS A 113 -13.82 6.48 -7.16
CA LYS A 113 -13.08 6.51 -8.44
C LYS A 113 -12.35 5.19 -8.74
N ASN A 114 -11.89 4.46 -7.71
CA ASN A 114 -11.13 3.22 -7.89
C ASN A 114 -11.99 1.95 -7.84
N TYR A 115 -13.14 1.99 -7.16
CA TYR A 115 -13.98 0.81 -6.95
C TYR A 115 -15.33 0.84 -7.66
N SER A 116 -15.78 2.02 -8.13
CA SER A 116 -17.01 2.13 -8.90
C SER A 116 -16.70 2.36 -10.38
N THR A 117 -17.30 1.56 -11.24
CA THR A 117 -17.22 1.76 -12.69
C THR A 117 -18.12 2.88 -13.19
N ASP A 118 -19.12 3.23 -12.40
CA ASP A 118 -20.15 4.21 -12.76
C ASP A 118 -19.87 5.62 -12.17
N TRP A 119 -18.84 5.72 -11.32
CA TRP A 119 -18.44 6.99 -10.73
C TRP A 119 -17.41 7.70 -11.60
N HIS A 120 -17.79 8.84 -12.16
CA HIS A 120 -16.92 9.69 -12.99
C HIS A 120 -16.93 11.13 -12.46
N ASP A 121 -15.75 11.75 -12.42
CA ASP A 121 -15.59 13.16 -11.98
C ASP A 121 -16.36 14.12 -12.89
N ASP A 122 -16.41 13.80 -14.18
CA ASP A 122 -17.15 14.50 -15.23
C ASP A 122 -17.89 13.47 -16.10
N PRO A 123 -19.15 13.17 -15.78
CA PRO A 123 -19.96 12.22 -16.55
C PRO A 123 -20.14 12.62 -18.02
N GLN A 124 -20.21 13.91 -18.32
CA GLN A 124 -20.40 14.40 -19.69
C GLN A 124 -19.14 14.14 -20.53
N MET A 125 -17.97 14.44 -19.97
CA MET A 125 -16.69 14.19 -20.63
C MET A 125 -16.43 12.70 -20.81
N TYR A 126 -16.85 11.85 -19.87
CA TYR A 126 -16.77 10.40 -19.99
C TYR A 126 -17.61 9.88 -21.16
N GLU A 127 -18.87 10.33 -21.28
CA GLU A 127 -19.76 9.96 -22.39
C GLU A 127 -19.23 10.43 -23.76
N LEU A 128 -18.63 11.63 -23.81
CA LEU A 128 -18.01 12.14 -25.03
C LEU A 128 -16.80 11.28 -25.44
N LYS A 129 -15.94 10.91 -24.51
CA LYS A 129 -14.78 10.04 -24.78
C LYS A 129 -15.23 8.65 -25.25
N LYS A 130 -16.25 8.09 -24.61
CA LYS A 130 -16.81 6.77 -24.99
C LYS A 130 -17.35 6.80 -26.41
N LYS A 131 -18.14 7.80 -26.76
CA LYS A 131 -18.65 7.98 -28.14
C LYS A 131 -17.52 8.17 -29.17
N ALA A 132 -16.47 8.93 -28.80
CA ALA A 132 -15.32 9.12 -29.68
C ALA A 132 -14.59 7.79 -29.94
N GLN A 133 -14.38 6.96 -28.92
CA GLN A 133 -13.78 5.64 -29.06
C GLN A 133 -14.62 4.69 -29.91
N GLU A 134 -15.93 4.67 -29.71
CA GLU A 134 -16.85 3.86 -30.52
C GLU A 134 -16.83 4.27 -32.01
N LEU A 135 -16.75 5.57 -32.29
CA LEU A 135 -16.64 6.08 -33.66
C LEU A 135 -15.30 5.70 -34.30
N GLU A 136 -14.22 5.73 -33.54
CA GLU A 136 -12.89 5.35 -34.01
C GLU A 136 -12.81 3.84 -34.31
N GLN A 137 -13.38 3.01 -33.46
CA GLN A 137 -13.50 1.57 -33.69
C GLN A 137 -14.30 1.27 -34.96
N LYS A 138 -15.46 1.90 -35.16
CA LYS A 138 -16.26 1.76 -36.39
C LYS A 138 -15.51 2.19 -37.64
N LYS A 139 -14.67 3.22 -37.58
CA LYS A 139 -13.82 3.64 -38.69
C LYS A 139 -12.75 2.60 -39.03
N VAL A 140 -12.14 1.99 -38.00
CA VAL A 140 -11.13 0.94 -38.18
C VAL A 140 -11.78 -0.28 -38.84
N GLU A 141 -12.91 -0.74 -38.32
CA GLU A 141 -13.68 -1.86 -38.89
C GLU A 141 -14.09 -1.60 -40.36
N ALA A 142 -14.60 -0.38 -40.64
CA ALA A 142 -14.97 -0.03 -42.02
C ALA A 142 -13.77 -0.02 -42.98
N ASN A 143 -12.58 0.39 -42.51
CA ASN A 143 -11.37 0.37 -43.32
C ASN A 143 -10.78 -1.03 -43.52
N GLU A 144 -11.01 -1.97 -42.62
CA GLU A 144 -10.64 -3.39 -42.79
C GLU A 144 -11.49 -4.08 -43.85
N TRP A 145 -12.77 -3.69 -44.03
CA TRP A 145 -13.66 -4.22 -45.06
C TRP A 145 -13.34 -3.71 -46.48
N LEU A 146 -12.55 -2.65 -46.58
CA LEU A 146 -12.15 -2.02 -47.84
C LEU A 146 -10.80 -2.53 -48.39
N ARG A 147 -10.15 -3.49 -47.73
CA ARG A 147 -8.90 -4.15 -48.14
C ARG A 147 -9.18 -5.57 -48.64
#